data_5c652ca7c1f23ad441a7808d1f3f079d
#
_entry.id   5c652ca7c1f23ad441a7808d1f3f079d
#
_cell.length_a   1.000
_cell.length_b   1.000
_cell.length_c   1.000
_cell.angle_alpha   90.00
_cell.angle_beta   90.00
_cell.angle_gamma   90.00
#
_symmetry.space_group_name_H-M   'P 1'
#
loop_
_entity.id
_entity.type
_entity.pdbx_description
1 polymer ?
#
loop_
_entity_poly.entity_id
_entity_poly.type
_entity_poly.pdbx_seq_one_letter_code
_entity_poly.pdbx_strand_id
1 'polypeptide(L)'
;MPSTNVGTLSEPQFNILTALAREGTPLTQRALSVATNMSLGRVNTATRECEASGYIQDRALTDAGRAALEPYRVTGAVIMAAGLSSRFAPISYERPKGTLKVRGEILVERQIRQLHEVGITNIALVVGYKKEYYFYLADKYGVDIVVNREYATRNNNGSLWRVKERLDNTYVCSSDDYFTTNPFEPYVYKSYYSANYVEGPTDEWCIKVGAGDRITGATVGGHDAWVMLGHVYFDRIFSQQFRTTLEQVYDKPETVSKLWETIYLDHIKSFDMVIRRYPDGVIHEFDSVDELRSFDPLFMENVDSEVFDHIVATLGCQKSDIRDFYPLKQGITNLSCHFTVGDDEYVYRHPGIGTEKIVDRSAEFAGLRLAAELGIDDTFLTGDPDAGWKISRFVRDVRNLDVTRPEELKAAMQMDRALHTSGRVLDRSFDFVTEGLRYEGLLKAFGPIDVPGYFELRDKVLRLKAFADADGFDKVPSHNDFFPPNFLVDKDGTISLIDWEYAGMSDMAADFGTMTVCTAEMTRERAAAALEYYLGHTPTEREARHFFAYEVFAGWCWYLWALVKEAEGDDVGEWLYIYYSHATRTLDSLLASYEATSTSGAQAFKEGELA
;
A
#
# COMPACT_ATOMS: atom_id res chain seq x y z
N MET A 1 -44.20 1.42 34.51
CA MET A 1 -43.01 1.23 35.35
C MET A 1 -42.42 2.62 35.58
N PRO A 2 -42.09 3.04 36.82
CA PRO A 2 -41.56 4.38 37.05
C PRO A 2 -40.17 4.45 36.41
N SER A 3 -39.94 5.48 35.58
CA SER A 3 -38.65 5.86 35.08
C SER A 3 -37.80 6.32 36.27
N THR A 4 -36.94 5.46 36.77
CA THR A 4 -35.88 5.86 37.68
C THR A 4 -34.92 6.73 36.89
N ASN A 5 -34.99 8.04 37.18
CA ASN A 5 -34.00 9.01 36.77
C ASN A 5 -32.70 8.63 37.49
N VAL A 6 -31.88 7.75 36.88
CA VAL A 6 -30.54 7.44 37.38
C VAL A 6 -29.69 8.68 37.13
N GLY A 7 -29.47 9.46 38.17
CA GLY A 7 -28.64 10.65 38.12
C GLY A 7 -27.24 10.24 37.63
N THR A 8 -26.66 11.06 36.75
CA THR A 8 -25.27 10.88 36.28
C THR A 8 -24.33 10.94 37.48
N LEU A 9 -23.46 9.91 37.62
CA LEU A 9 -22.42 9.89 38.66
C LEU A 9 -21.44 11.03 38.43
N SER A 10 -21.00 11.67 39.51
CA SER A 10 -19.78 12.48 39.40
C SER A 10 -18.56 11.57 39.22
N GLU A 11 -17.49 12.08 38.65
CA GLU A 11 -16.26 11.29 38.45
C GLU A 11 -15.71 10.70 39.77
N PRO A 12 -15.66 11.42 40.93
CA PRO A 12 -15.27 10.81 42.19
C PRO A 12 -16.20 9.66 42.63
N GLN A 13 -17.52 9.78 42.46
CA GLN A 13 -18.47 8.70 42.76
C GLN A 13 -18.22 7.49 41.88
N PHE A 14 -18.06 7.70 40.55
CA PHE A 14 -17.73 6.65 39.60
C PHE A 14 -16.45 5.92 40.01
N ASN A 15 -15.37 6.65 40.33
CA ASN A 15 -14.09 6.05 40.74
C ASN A 15 -14.23 5.20 42.02
N ILE A 16 -15.03 5.62 42.99
CA ILE A 16 -15.29 4.84 44.21
C ILE A 16 -16.05 3.55 43.88
N LEU A 17 -17.14 3.66 43.11
CA LEU A 17 -17.98 2.50 42.77
C LEU A 17 -17.24 1.48 41.90
N THR A 18 -16.43 1.94 40.96
CA THR A 18 -15.63 1.03 40.11
C THR A 18 -14.51 0.35 40.90
N ALA A 19 -13.86 1.04 41.84
CA ALA A 19 -12.89 0.42 42.75
C ALA A 19 -13.52 -0.68 43.61
N LEU A 20 -14.73 -0.45 44.14
CA LEU A 20 -15.47 -1.47 44.89
C LEU A 20 -15.94 -2.62 44.01
N ALA A 21 -16.36 -2.34 42.80
CA ALA A 21 -16.77 -3.36 41.82
C ALA A 21 -15.62 -4.29 41.45
N ARG A 22 -14.43 -3.73 41.26
CA ARG A 22 -13.20 -4.47 40.90
C ARG A 22 -12.72 -5.38 42.02
N GLU A 23 -12.66 -4.88 43.25
CA GLU A 23 -12.16 -5.66 44.37
C GLU A 23 -13.16 -6.68 44.92
N GLY A 24 -14.47 -6.46 44.69
CA GLY A 24 -15.53 -7.35 45.14
C GLY A 24 -15.66 -7.49 46.67
N THR A 25 -14.88 -6.77 47.44
CA THR A 25 -14.84 -6.79 48.91
C THR A 25 -14.87 -5.39 49.49
N PRO A 26 -15.32 -5.21 50.74
CA PRO A 26 -15.35 -3.92 51.39
C PRO A 26 -13.96 -3.30 51.49
N LEU A 27 -13.80 -2.05 51.01
CA LEU A 27 -12.55 -1.31 51.08
C LEU A 27 -12.57 -0.24 52.17
N THR A 28 -11.42 -0.04 52.83
CA THR A 28 -11.22 1.12 53.71
C THR A 28 -11.05 2.40 52.91
N GLN A 29 -11.31 3.57 53.49
CA GLN A 29 -11.08 4.87 52.84
C GLN A 29 -9.64 5.08 52.39
N ARG A 30 -8.66 4.53 53.14
CA ARG A 30 -7.25 4.55 52.73
C ARG A 30 -7.01 3.66 51.48
N ALA A 31 -7.60 2.47 51.47
CA ALA A 31 -7.51 1.59 50.32
C ALA A 31 -8.19 2.22 49.10
N LEU A 32 -9.35 2.83 49.24
CA LEU A 32 -10.02 3.59 48.16
C LEU A 32 -9.16 4.76 47.67
N SER A 33 -8.50 5.50 48.60
CA SER A 33 -7.59 6.60 48.22
C SER A 33 -6.43 6.12 47.34
N VAL A 34 -5.85 4.97 47.66
CA VAL A 34 -4.81 4.34 46.84
C VAL A 34 -5.38 3.85 45.52
N ALA A 35 -6.50 3.11 45.54
CA ALA A 35 -7.10 2.51 44.37
C ALA A 35 -7.62 3.53 43.34
N THR A 36 -8.04 4.72 43.82
CA THR A 36 -8.61 5.77 42.95
C THR A 36 -7.65 6.93 42.68
N ASN A 37 -6.47 6.92 43.30
CA ASN A 37 -5.51 8.04 43.28
C ASN A 37 -6.13 9.39 43.72
N MET A 38 -7.14 9.36 44.62
CA MET A 38 -7.81 10.53 45.14
C MET A 38 -7.34 10.84 46.59
N SER A 39 -7.35 12.11 46.97
CA SER A 39 -7.09 12.50 48.34
C SER A 39 -8.17 11.91 49.28
N LEU A 40 -7.79 11.62 50.53
CA LEU A 40 -8.73 11.10 51.56
C LEU A 40 -9.97 12.00 51.75
N GLY A 41 -9.81 13.33 51.62
CA GLY A 41 -10.95 14.25 51.71
C GLY A 41 -11.96 14.04 50.56
N ARG A 42 -11.48 13.90 49.29
CA ARG A 42 -12.35 13.60 48.12
C ARG A 42 -13.00 12.22 48.26
N VAL A 43 -12.24 11.22 48.71
CA VAL A 43 -12.77 9.88 48.98
C VAL A 43 -13.90 9.92 50.02
N ASN A 44 -13.69 10.61 51.14
CA ASN A 44 -14.70 10.74 52.18
C ASN A 44 -15.98 11.40 51.68
N THR A 45 -15.85 12.48 50.93
CA THR A 45 -17.00 13.19 50.38
C THR A 45 -17.77 12.29 49.40
N ALA A 46 -17.08 11.72 48.41
CA ALA A 46 -17.71 10.85 47.39
C ALA A 46 -18.31 9.57 48.00
N THR A 47 -17.67 8.98 49.01
CA THR A 47 -18.22 7.81 49.71
C THR A 47 -19.52 8.14 50.43
N ARG A 48 -19.56 9.28 51.19
CA ARG A 48 -20.79 9.72 51.85
C ARG A 48 -21.92 10.02 50.86
N GLU A 49 -21.61 10.61 49.73
CA GLU A 49 -22.59 10.86 48.66
C GLU A 49 -23.13 9.54 48.09
N CYS A 50 -22.26 8.55 47.86
CA CYS A 50 -22.65 7.22 47.40
C CYS A 50 -23.50 6.47 48.45
N GLU A 51 -23.15 6.61 49.75
CA GLU A 51 -23.93 6.06 50.86
C GLU A 51 -25.34 6.71 50.94
N ALA A 52 -25.38 8.03 50.86
CA ALA A 52 -26.65 8.79 50.87
C ALA A 52 -27.55 8.43 49.70
N SER A 53 -26.96 8.09 48.53
CA SER A 53 -27.69 7.62 47.36
C SER A 53 -28.03 6.12 47.40
N GLY A 54 -27.61 5.41 48.45
CA GLY A 54 -27.84 3.96 48.57
C GLY A 54 -26.95 3.09 47.67
N TYR A 55 -25.91 3.65 47.05
CA TYR A 55 -24.99 2.92 46.17
C TYR A 55 -23.97 2.09 46.93
N ILE A 56 -23.67 2.49 48.19
CA ILE A 56 -22.76 1.81 49.10
C ILE A 56 -23.48 1.56 50.41
N GLN A 57 -23.35 0.34 50.94
CA GLN A 57 -23.76 -0.03 52.29
C GLN A 57 -22.67 -0.90 52.91
N ASP A 58 -22.33 -0.67 54.18
CA ASP A 58 -21.30 -1.39 54.91
C ASP A 58 -19.95 -1.51 54.15
N ARG A 59 -19.58 -0.44 53.46
CA ARG A 59 -18.39 -0.33 52.58
C ARG A 59 -18.41 -1.26 51.36
N ALA A 60 -19.53 -1.85 51.05
CA ALA A 60 -19.70 -2.72 49.87
C ALA A 60 -20.63 -2.08 48.85
N LEU A 61 -20.47 -2.46 47.60
CA LEU A 61 -21.30 -2.02 46.48
C LEU A 61 -22.68 -2.71 46.59
N THR A 62 -23.75 -1.93 46.58
CA THR A 62 -25.14 -2.43 46.53
C THR A 62 -25.60 -2.74 45.09
N ASP A 63 -26.77 -3.38 44.95
CA ASP A 63 -27.40 -3.55 43.62
C ASP A 63 -27.75 -2.20 42.97
N ALA A 64 -28.15 -1.20 43.76
CA ALA A 64 -28.37 0.17 43.27
C ALA A 64 -27.06 0.80 42.80
N GLY A 65 -25.93 0.57 43.48
CA GLY A 65 -24.63 0.99 43.05
C GLY A 65 -24.15 0.31 41.78
N ARG A 66 -24.41 -0.99 41.61
CA ARG A 66 -24.17 -1.72 40.35
C ARG A 66 -24.99 -1.13 39.20
N ALA A 67 -26.27 -0.90 39.43
CA ALA A 67 -27.18 -0.30 38.45
C ALA A 67 -26.73 1.12 38.05
N ALA A 68 -26.16 1.90 39.00
CA ALA A 68 -25.63 3.24 38.71
C ALA A 68 -24.35 3.20 37.83
N LEU A 69 -23.59 2.09 37.81
CA LEU A 69 -22.44 1.88 36.94
C LEU A 69 -22.83 1.39 35.53
N GLU A 70 -24.02 0.82 35.32
CA GLU A 70 -24.42 0.26 34.02
C GLU A 70 -24.33 1.24 32.83
N PRO A 71 -24.66 2.54 32.96
CA PRO A 71 -24.47 3.51 31.88
C PRO A 71 -23.01 3.67 31.41
N TYR A 72 -22.05 3.30 32.25
CA TYR A 72 -20.61 3.42 32.01
C TYR A 72 -19.98 2.07 31.63
N ARG A 73 -20.76 1.01 31.58
CA ARG A 73 -20.29 -0.33 31.17
C ARG A 73 -19.84 -0.29 29.72
N VAL A 74 -18.66 -0.84 29.48
CA VAL A 74 -18.17 -1.09 28.12
C VAL A 74 -19.00 -2.19 27.48
N THR A 75 -19.59 -1.91 26.33
CA THR A 75 -20.50 -2.81 25.62
C THR A 75 -19.82 -3.64 24.55
N GLY A 76 -18.61 -3.24 24.12
CA GLY A 76 -17.86 -3.98 23.13
C GLY A 76 -16.54 -3.32 22.74
N ALA A 77 -15.87 -3.92 21.77
CA ALA A 77 -14.66 -3.39 21.18
C ALA A 77 -14.66 -3.56 19.65
N VAL A 78 -14.00 -2.65 18.96
CA VAL A 78 -13.67 -2.71 17.54
C VAL A 78 -12.16 -2.82 17.43
N ILE A 79 -11.65 -3.83 16.76
CA ILE A 79 -10.24 -3.95 16.43
C ILE A 79 -10.07 -3.73 14.92
N MET A 80 -9.36 -2.68 14.53
CA MET A 80 -9.09 -2.35 13.13
C MET A 80 -7.89 -3.15 12.63
N ALA A 81 -8.11 -4.04 11.67
CA ALA A 81 -7.13 -4.96 11.11
C ALA A 81 -7.18 -5.03 9.57
N ALA A 82 -7.68 -3.98 8.91
CA ALA A 82 -7.92 -4.00 7.48
C ALA A 82 -6.75 -3.46 6.64
N GLY A 83 -5.79 -2.75 7.24
CA GLY A 83 -4.73 -2.02 6.55
C GLY A 83 -3.71 -2.91 5.86
N LEU A 84 -3.04 -2.35 4.84
CA LEU A 84 -1.97 -3.00 4.07
C LEU A 84 -0.66 -3.17 4.86
N SER A 85 -0.44 -2.38 5.91
CA SER A 85 0.79 -2.37 6.73
C SER A 85 2.07 -2.23 5.88
N SER A 86 2.04 -1.39 4.84
CA SER A 86 3.11 -1.29 3.83
C SER A 86 4.48 -0.95 4.41
N ARG A 87 4.52 -0.16 5.50
CA ARG A 87 5.78 0.14 6.23
C ARG A 87 6.40 -1.09 6.90
N PHE A 88 5.63 -2.18 7.03
CA PHE A 88 6.09 -3.45 7.61
C PHE A 88 6.61 -4.43 6.55
N ALA A 89 6.93 -3.93 5.36
CA ALA A 89 7.61 -4.73 4.34
C ALA A 89 8.94 -5.26 4.90
N PRO A 90 9.36 -6.49 4.54
CA PRO A 90 8.70 -7.40 3.61
C PRO A 90 7.64 -8.32 4.24
N ILE A 91 7.52 -8.37 5.57
CA ILE A 91 6.64 -9.33 6.27
C ILE A 91 5.16 -9.09 5.90
N SER A 92 4.77 -7.83 5.71
CA SER A 92 3.41 -7.50 5.28
C SER A 92 3.04 -8.08 3.89
N TYR A 93 4.04 -8.46 3.09
CA TYR A 93 3.79 -9.15 1.82
C TYR A 93 3.27 -10.58 2.02
N GLU A 94 3.61 -11.20 3.12
CA GLU A 94 3.24 -12.58 3.45
C GLU A 94 2.00 -12.64 4.34
N ARG A 95 1.92 -11.80 5.38
CA ARG A 95 0.83 -11.82 6.37
C ARG A 95 0.51 -10.44 6.94
N PRO A 96 -0.71 -10.23 7.45
CA PRO A 96 -1.07 -8.97 8.10
C PRO A 96 -0.31 -8.77 9.41
N LYS A 97 0.06 -7.51 9.72
CA LYS A 97 0.82 -7.12 10.90
C LYS A 97 0.22 -7.63 12.22
N GLY A 98 -1.11 -7.54 12.39
CA GLY A 98 -1.80 -8.02 13.60
C GLY A 98 -1.67 -9.52 13.89
N THR A 99 -1.21 -10.33 12.90
CA THR A 99 -1.00 -11.77 13.07
C THR A 99 0.45 -12.13 13.42
N LEU A 100 1.31 -11.14 13.58
CA LEU A 100 2.70 -11.37 13.94
C LEU A 100 2.82 -11.85 15.39
N LYS A 101 3.78 -12.75 15.60
CA LYS A 101 4.10 -13.28 16.92
C LYS A 101 5.21 -12.45 17.55
N VAL A 102 4.87 -11.70 18.60
CA VAL A 102 5.78 -10.83 19.34
C VAL A 102 5.89 -11.33 20.76
N ARG A 103 7.11 -11.54 21.24
CA ARG A 103 7.38 -12.14 22.56
C ARG A 103 6.58 -13.41 22.83
N GLY A 104 6.40 -14.21 21.79
CA GLY A 104 5.72 -15.51 21.87
C GLY A 104 4.19 -15.46 21.72
N GLU A 105 3.57 -14.28 21.56
CA GLU A 105 2.11 -14.11 21.46
C GLU A 105 1.73 -13.39 20.16
N ILE A 106 0.62 -13.78 19.54
CA ILE A 106 0.07 -13.08 18.38
C ILE A 106 -0.58 -11.78 18.84
N LEU A 107 -0.22 -10.65 18.19
CA LEU A 107 -0.65 -9.29 18.58
C LEU A 107 -2.16 -9.19 18.80
N VAL A 108 -2.95 -9.50 17.78
CA VAL A 108 -4.41 -9.41 17.86
C VAL A 108 -5.02 -10.40 18.87
N GLU A 109 -4.43 -11.59 19.02
CA GLU A 109 -4.90 -12.55 20.01
C GLU A 109 -4.67 -12.07 21.44
N ARG A 110 -3.51 -11.42 21.67
CA ARG A 110 -3.20 -10.81 22.97
C ARG A 110 -4.23 -9.75 23.34
N GLN A 111 -4.58 -8.84 22.43
CA GLN A 111 -5.60 -7.82 22.66
C GLN A 111 -6.98 -8.45 22.97
N ILE A 112 -7.39 -9.43 22.17
CA ILE A 112 -8.66 -10.14 22.38
C ILE A 112 -8.71 -10.79 23.78
N ARG A 113 -7.62 -11.46 24.21
CA ARG A 113 -7.56 -12.05 25.55
C ARG A 113 -7.63 -11.00 26.65
N GLN A 114 -6.92 -9.87 26.50
CA GLN A 114 -6.97 -8.77 27.47
C GLN A 114 -8.37 -8.15 27.59
N LEU A 115 -9.12 -8.04 26.47
CA LEU A 115 -10.52 -7.62 26.49
C LEU A 115 -11.40 -8.65 27.21
N HIS A 116 -11.21 -9.94 26.93
CA HIS A 116 -11.96 -11.02 27.58
C HIS A 116 -11.69 -11.09 29.09
N GLU A 117 -10.47 -10.85 29.56
CA GLU A 117 -10.08 -10.82 30.97
C GLU A 117 -10.92 -9.84 31.78
N VAL A 118 -11.40 -8.75 31.16
CA VAL A 118 -12.24 -7.73 31.81
C VAL A 118 -13.72 -7.88 31.44
N GLY A 119 -14.09 -9.00 30.81
CA GLY A 119 -15.48 -9.35 30.48
C GLY A 119 -16.03 -8.68 29.22
N ILE A 120 -15.18 -8.12 28.35
CA ILE A 120 -15.58 -7.54 27.07
C ILE A 120 -15.45 -8.63 26.00
N THR A 121 -16.58 -9.26 25.64
CA THR A 121 -16.63 -10.39 24.69
C THR A 121 -17.30 -10.03 23.36
N ASN A 122 -18.02 -8.91 23.27
CA ASN A 122 -18.60 -8.43 22.03
C ASN A 122 -17.54 -7.65 21.24
N ILE A 123 -16.76 -8.36 20.43
CA ILE A 123 -15.63 -7.80 19.69
C ILE A 123 -15.89 -7.90 18.19
N ALA A 124 -15.83 -6.77 17.47
CA ALA A 124 -15.82 -6.72 16.02
C ALA A 124 -14.40 -6.57 15.51
N LEU A 125 -13.90 -7.54 14.76
CA LEU A 125 -12.61 -7.47 14.08
C LEU A 125 -12.83 -7.06 12.63
N VAL A 126 -12.40 -5.83 12.28
CA VAL A 126 -12.57 -5.28 10.93
C VAL A 126 -11.35 -5.63 10.10
N VAL A 127 -11.54 -6.50 9.11
CA VAL A 127 -10.46 -7.07 8.27
C VAL A 127 -10.57 -6.61 6.82
N GLY A 128 -9.46 -6.62 6.09
CA GLY A 128 -9.40 -6.22 4.68
C GLY A 128 -8.30 -6.96 3.93
N TYR A 129 -7.09 -6.45 3.97
CA TYR A 129 -5.91 -7.07 3.37
C TYR A 129 -5.64 -8.43 4.01
N LYS A 130 -5.47 -9.49 3.18
CA LYS A 130 -5.21 -10.87 3.63
C LYS A 130 -6.14 -11.30 4.79
N LYS A 131 -7.41 -10.95 4.69
CA LYS A 131 -8.44 -11.16 5.72
C LYS A 131 -8.58 -12.61 6.18
N GLU A 132 -8.26 -13.56 5.31
CA GLU A 132 -8.30 -15.01 5.58
C GLU A 132 -7.40 -15.42 6.75
N TYR A 133 -6.33 -14.68 7.02
CA TYR A 133 -5.44 -14.92 8.15
C TYR A 133 -6.08 -14.66 9.52
N TYR A 134 -7.26 -14.01 9.55
CA TYR A 134 -7.97 -13.69 10.78
C TYR A 134 -9.21 -14.58 11.03
N PHE A 135 -9.66 -15.36 10.03
CA PHE A 135 -10.94 -16.07 10.14
C PHE A 135 -11.00 -17.07 11.29
N TYR A 136 -9.89 -17.72 11.64
CA TYR A 136 -9.81 -18.65 12.76
C TYR A 136 -10.14 -18.00 14.11
N LEU A 137 -10.02 -16.68 14.23
CA LEU A 137 -10.31 -15.95 15.48
C LEU A 137 -11.80 -15.97 15.82
N ALA A 138 -12.68 -16.08 14.81
CA ALA A 138 -14.11 -16.23 15.04
C ALA A 138 -14.41 -17.52 15.83
N ASP A 139 -13.83 -18.64 15.40
CA ASP A 139 -14.03 -19.94 16.07
C ASP A 139 -13.29 -19.99 17.41
N LYS A 140 -12.09 -19.44 17.49
CA LYS A 140 -11.23 -19.53 18.67
C LYS A 140 -11.68 -18.63 19.82
N TYR A 141 -12.16 -17.43 19.51
CA TYR A 141 -12.46 -16.38 20.49
C TYR A 141 -13.88 -15.83 20.42
N GLY A 142 -14.68 -16.25 19.46
CA GLY A 142 -16.06 -15.78 19.31
C GLY A 142 -16.16 -14.32 18.83
N VAL A 143 -15.13 -13.81 18.13
CA VAL A 143 -15.15 -12.46 17.57
C VAL A 143 -15.93 -12.41 16.26
N ASP A 144 -16.59 -11.28 15.99
CA ASP A 144 -17.30 -11.05 14.74
C ASP A 144 -16.36 -10.51 13.66
N ILE A 145 -16.18 -11.22 12.57
CA ILE A 145 -15.39 -10.78 11.42
C ILE A 145 -16.22 -9.84 10.54
N VAL A 146 -15.75 -8.60 10.37
CA VAL A 146 -16.39 -7.60 9.50
C VAL A 146 -15.44 -7.24 8.37
N VAL A 147 -15.84 -7.47 7.11
CA VAL A 147 -14.98 -7.22 5.95
C VAL A 147 -15.13 -5.79 5.47
N ASN A 148 -14.04 -5.04 5.50
CA ASN A 148 -13.90 -3.76 4.81
C ASN A 148 -13.40 -4.01 3.37
N ARG A 149 -14.26 -3.78 2.38
CA ARG A 149 -13.92 -3.97 0.95
C ARG A 149 -13.17 -2.78 0.35
N GLU A 150 -13.21 -1.63 1.03
CA GLU A 150 -12.58 -0.38 0.58
C GLU A 150 -11.18 -0.18 1.20
N TYR A 151 -10.58 -1.23 1.79
CA TYR A 151 -9.33 -1.16 2.52
C TYR A 151 -8.14 -0.66 1.67
N ALA A 152 -8.16 -0.87 0.35
CA ALA A 152 -7.12 -0.45 -0.57
C ALA A 152 -7.31 0.97 -1.11
N THR A 153 -8.55 1.47 -1.11
CA THR A 153 -8.92 2.75 -1.73
C THR A 153 -9.31 3.82 -0.72
N ARG A 154 -9.57 3.44 0.53
CA ARG A 154 -10.02 4.34 1.60
C ARG A 154 -9.24 4.08 2.88
N ASN A 155 -8.92 5.15 3.61
CA ASN A 155 -8.20 5.07 4.88
C ASN A 155 -9.07 4.43 6.00
N ASN A 156 -8.57 4.38 7.24
CA ASN A 156 -9.17 3.70 8.39
C ASN A 156 -10.60 4.16 8.75
N ASN A 157 -11.03 5.36 8.29
CA ASN A 157 -12.43 5.80 8.40
C ASN A 157 -13.39 4.81 7.75
N GLY A 158 -12.99 4.12 6.67
CA GLY A 158 -13.75 3.06 6.03
C GLY A 158 -13.98 1.86 6.94
N SER A 159 -13.02 1.53 7.80
CA SER A 159 -13.18 0.47 8.79
C SER A 159 -14.23 0.83 9.84
N LEU A 160 -14.20 2.04 10.39
CA LEU A 160 -15.24 2.49 11.34
C LEU A 160 -16.62 2.64 10.69
N TRP A 161 -16.68 3.02 9.41
CA TRP A 161 -17.94 3.03 8.67
C TRP A 161 -18.63 1.66 8.64
N ARG A 162 -17.87 0.59 8.47
CA ARG A 162 -18.42 -0.80 8.42
C ARG A 162 -19.02 -1.24 9.74
N VAL A 163 -18.59 -0.67 10.85
CA VAL A 163 -19.03 -1.03 12.22
C VAL A 163 -19.72 0.13 12.94
N LYS A 164 -20.09 1.20 12.26
CA LYS A 164 -20.66 2.40 12.86
C LYS A 164 -21.89 2.15 13.75
N GLU A 165 -22.70 1.15 13.42
CA GLU A 165 -23.88 0.76 14.21
C GLU A 165 -23.52 -0.01 15.50
N ARG A 166 -22.28 -0.44 15.64
CA ARG A 166 -21.76 -1.13 16.84
C ARG A 166 -21.10 -0.17 17.83
N LEU A 167 -20.88 1.10 17.41
CA LEU A 167 -20.31 2.11 18.27
C LEU A 167 -21.34 2.54 19.34
N ASP A 168 -20.99 2.31 20.60
CA ASP A 168 -21.72 2.69 21.80
C ASP A 168 -20.68 3.03 22.87
N ASN A 169 -20.71 2.43 24.03
CA ASN A 169 -19.59 2.43 25.00
C ASN A 169 -18.51 1.44 24.51
N THR A 170 -17.65 1.87 23.60
CA THR A 170 -16.87 0.94 22.77
C THR A 170 -15.37 1.31 22.77
N TYR A 171 -14.50 0.34 22.97
CA TYR A 171 -13.09 0.49 22.66
C TYR A 171 -12.86 0.42 21.15
N VAL A 172 -11.99 1.28 20.63
CA VAL A 172 -11.48 1.20 19.26
C VAL A 172 -9.97 1.06 19.34
N CYS A 173 -9.46 -0.05 18.77
CA CYS A 173 -8.06 -0.45 18.87
C CYS A 173 -7.48 -0.68 17.46
N SER A 174 -6.18 -0.56 17.33
CA SER A 174 -5.42 -1.03 16.18
C SER A 174 -4.92 -2.46 16.44
N SER A 175 -4.90 -3.32 15.42
CA SER A 175 -4.55 -4.75 15.60
C SER A 175 -3.06 -4.99 15.87
N ASP A 176 -2.25 -3.97 15.75
CA ASP A 176 -0.79 -3.96 15.86
C ASP A 176 -0.27 -3.37 17.18
N ASP A 177 -1.17 -2.95 18.05
CA ASP A 177 -0.80 -2.54 19.42
C ASP A 177 -0.37 -3.75 20.27
N TYR A 178 0.68 -3.55 21.05
CA TYR A 178 1.10 -4.48 22.09
C TYR A 178 1.02 -3.80 23.45
N PHE A 179 0.13 -4.28 24.31
CA PHE A 179 -0.01 -3.79 25.69
C PHE A 179 0.75 -4.72 26.65
N THR A 180 1.79 -4.20 27.32
CA THR A 180 2.56 -5.02 28.28
C THR A 180 1.74 -5.39 29.50
N THR A 181 0.84 -4.50 29.93
CA THR A 181 -0.19 -4.73 30.96
C THR A 181 -1.56 -4.47 30.36
N ASN A 182 -2.60 -5.14 30.86
CA ASN A 182 -3.95 -4.96 30.35
C ASN A 182 -4.45 -3.52 30.61
N PRO A 183 -4.70 -2.70 29.56
CA PRO A 183 -5.16 -1.32 29.72
C PRO A 183 -6.68 -1.21 29.77
N PHE A 184 -7.40 -2.29 29.50
CA PHE A 184 -8.85 -2.30 29.37
C PHE A 184 -9.54 -2.37 30.73
N GLU A 185 -10.68 -1.70 30.83
CA GLU A 185 -11.51 -1.64 32.01
C GLU A 185 -12.96 -1.95 31.67
N PRO A 186 -13.72 -2.64 32.56
CA PRO A 186 -15.13 -3.00 32.28
C PRO A 186 -16.08 -1.80 32.35
N TYR A 187 -15.67 -0.70 33.01
CA TYR A 187 -16.40 0.56 33.13
C TYR A 187 -15.48 1.73 32.84
N VAL A 188 -15.94 2.67 32.05
CA VAL A 188 -15.17 3.89 31.70
C VAL A 188 -16.06 5.11 31.83
N TYR A 189 -15.54 6.16 32.47
CA TYR A 189 -16.31 7.35 32.80
C TYR A 189 -16.62 8.24 31.60
N LYS A 190 -15.63 8.43 30.72
CA LYS A 190 -15.67 9.42 29.64
C LYS A 190 -14.79 8.97 28.48
N SER A 191 -15.13 9.43 27.27
CA SER A 191 -14.33 9.18 26.08
C SER A 191 -12.90 9.69 26.25
N TYR A 192 -11.91 8.88 25.85
CA TYR A 192 -10.52 9.24 25.93
C TYR A 192 -9.69 8.68 24.76
N TYR A 193 -8.60 9.35 24.47
CA TYR A 193 -7.51 8.83 23.65
C TYR A 193 -6.31 8.48 24.53
N SER A 194 -5.77 7.27 24.40
CA SER A 194 -4.55 6.87 25.11
C SER A 194 -3.34 7.64 24.57
N ALA A 195 -2.38 7.92 25.44
CA ALA A 195 -1.21 8.69 25.06
C ALA A 195 0.03 8.25 25.84
N ASN A 196 1.16 8.22 25.14
CA ASN A 196 2.50 8.07 25.69
C ASN A 196 3.26 9.40 25.61
N TYR A 197 4.21 9.62 26.52
CA TYR A 197 5.10 10.76 26.44
C TYR A 197 6.35 10.40 25.65
N VAL A 198 6.69 11.22 24.67
CA VAL A 198 7.91 11.07 23.85
C VAL A 198 8.86 12.21 24.21
N GLU A 199 10.07 11.86 24.66
CA GLU A 199 11.17 12.80 24.88
C GLU A 199 11.90 13.05 23.56
N GLY A 200 12.27 14.31 23.31
CA GLY A 200 12.95 14.70 22.08
C GLY A 200 12.00 14.94 20.90
N PRO A 201 12.54 14.98 19.67
CA PRO A 201 11.75 15.17 18.47
C PRO A 201 10.91 13.94 18.15
N THR A 202 9.71 14.17 17.61
CA THR A 202 8.80 13.12 17.16
C THR A 202 8.00 13.57 15.94
N ASP A 203 7.68 12.63 15.05
CA ASP A 203 6.80 12.83 13.91
C ASP A 203 5.36 12.39 14.19
N GLU A 204 5.08 11.94 15.43
CA GLU A 204 3.78 11.48 15.87
C GLU A 204 2.76 12.61 16.06
N TRP A 205 1.48 12.23 16.26
CA TRP A 205 0.40 13.17 16.55
C TRP A 205 0.50 13.71 17.98
N CYS A 206 1.08 14.91 18.14
CA CYS A 206 1.24 15.58 19.43
C CYS A 206 -0.06 16.21 19.92
N ILE A 207 -0.57 15.78 21.07
CA ILE A 207 -1.86 16.19 21.65
C ILE A 207 -1.76 17.57 22.28
N LYS A 208 -2.72 18.44 21.98
CA LYS A 208 -2.95 19.71 22.68
C LYS A 208 -4.05 19.54 23.71
N VAL A 209 -3.72 19.82 24.96
CA VAL A 209 -4.61 19.61 26.12
C VAL A 209 -5.13 20.95 26.64
N GLY A 210 -6.42 21.05 26.90
CA GLY A 210 -7.08 22.16 27.55
C GLY A 210 -7.46 21.86 29.01
N ALA A 211 -8.36 22.66 29.56
CA ALA A 211 -8.85 22.48 30.92
C ALA A 211 -9.55 21.12 31.11
N GLY A 212 -9.32 20.48 32.25
CA GLY A 212 -9.92 19.16 32.56
C GLY A 212 -9.43 18.03 31.65
N ASP A 213 -8.18 18.10 31.22
CA ASP A 213 -7.56 17.10 30.33
C ASP A 213 -8.24 16.94 28.96
N ARG A 214 -9.11 17.87 28.57
CA ARG A 214 -9.79 17.82 27.27
C ARG A 214 -8.79 17.99 26.14
N ILE A 215 -8.89 17.14 25.12
CA ILE A 215 -8.14 17.28 23.88
C ILE A 215 -8.74 18.45 23.08
N THR A 216 -7.92 19.43 22.75
CA THR A 216 -8.31 20.65 22.04
C THR A 216 -7.75 20.72 20.62
N GLY A 217 -6.88 19.78 20.27
CA GLY A 217 -6.25 19.63 18.96
C GLY A 217 -5.12 18.63 19.01
N ALA A 218 -4.58 18.32 17.85
CA ALA A 218 -3.32 17.62 17.70
C ALA A 218 -2.58 18.16 16.48
N THR A 219 -1.25 17.99 16.44
CA THR A 219 -0.39 18.35 15.30
C THR A 219 0.57 17.23 15.03
N VAL A 220 0.81 16.90 13.76
CA VAL A 220 1.87 15.98 13.37
C VAL A 220 3.21 16.65 13.62
N GLY A 221 4.11 15.93 14.27
CA GLY A 221 5.44 16.41 14.63
C GLY A 221 5.47 17.34 15.85
N GLY A 222 6.55 17.23 16.62
CA GLY A 222 6.77 18.02 17.83
C GLY A 222 8.05 17.65 18.55
N HIS A 223 8.11 18.06 19.82
CA HIS A 223 9.24 17.80 20.70
C HIS A 223 8.75 17.76 22.14
N ASP A 224 9.18 16.76 22.93
CA ASP A 224 8.81 16.60 24.34
C ASP A 224 7.28 16.65 24.56
N ALA A 225 6.54 15.75 23.92
CA ALA A 225 5.09 15.83 23.83
C ALA A 225 4.37 14.51 24.19
N TRP A 226 3.12 14.65 24.63
CA TRP A 226 2.19 13.52 24.67
C TRP A 226 1.66 13.26 23.28
N VAL A 227 1.84 12.01 22.79
CA VAL A 227 1.42 11.60 21.46
C VAL A 227 0.23 10.65 21.52
N MET A 228 -0.62 10.70 20.49
CA MET A 228 -1.70 9.73 20.30
C MET A 228 -1.11 8.36 20.01
N LEU A 229 -1.40 7.36 20.82
CA LEU A 229 -0.88 6.02 20.66
C LEU A 229 -1.82 4.98 21.26
N GLY A 230 -2.00 3.86 20.57
CA GLY A 230 -2.75 2.73 21.07
C GLY A 230 -4.27 2.85 20.88
N HIS A 231 -5.03 2.54 21.93
CA HIS A 231 -6.47 2.44 21.88
C HIS A 231 -7.20 3.74 22.28
N VAL A 232 -8.45 3.85 21.86
CA VAL A 232 -9.37 4.89 22.29
C VAL A 232 -10.63 4.27 22.88
N TYR A 233 -11.32 5.03 23.72
CA TYR A 233 -12.64 4.69 24.19
C TYR A 233 -13.66 5.75 23.76
N PHE A 234 -14.73 5.31 23.14
CA PHE A 234 -15.89 6.11 22.80
C PHE A 234 -17.01 5.81 23.77
N ASP A 235 -17.48 6.79 24.54
CA ASP A 235 -18.74 6.66 25.26
C ASP A 235 -19.94 6.78 24.29
N ARG A 236 -21.12 6.47 24.76
CA ARG A 236 -22.35 6.49 23.97
C ARG A 236 -22.62 7.82 23.30
N ILE A 237 -22.32 8.92 23.98
CA ILE A 237 -22.57 10.28 23.45
C ILE A 237 -21.60 10.57 22.31
N PHE A 238 -20.31 10.31 22.54
CA PHE A 238 -19.28 10.46 21.52
C PHE A 238 -19.56 9.57 20.31
N SER A 239 -19.88 8.30 20.54
CA SER A 239 -20.21 7.32 19.49
C SER A 239 -21.34 7.80 18.59
N GLN A 240 -22.42 8.33 19.19
CA GLN A 240 -23.56 8.85 18.44
C GLN A 240 -23.19 10.09 17.62
N GLN A 241 -22.42 11.01 18.22
CA GLN A 241 -21.96 12.22 17.53
C GLN A 241 -20.99 11.86 16.39
N PHE A 242 -20.05 10.95 16.64
CA PHE A 242 -19.08 10.52 15.63
C PHE A 242 -19.76 9.81 14.46
N ARG A 243 -20.69 8.90 14.73
CA ARG A 243 -21.49 8.25 13.69
C ARG A 243 -22.21 9.29 12.82
N THR A 244 -22.92 10.25 13.44
CA THR A 244 -23.62 11.32 12.70
C THR A 244 -22.64 12.14 11.85
N THR A 245 -21.47 12.50 12.39
CA THR A 245 -20.46 13.24 11.65
C THR A 245 -19.92 12.43 10.49
N LEU A 246 -19.59 11.16 10.71
CA LEU A 246 -19.07 10.26 9.69
C LEU A 246 -20.08 10.09 8.54
N GLU A 247 -21.38 9.93 8.84
CA GLU A 247 -22.44 9.85 7.83
C GLU A 247 -22.57 11.10 6.97
N GLN A 248 -22.28 12.28 7.53
CA GLN A 248 -22.32 13.55 6.78
C GLN A 248 -21.14 13.77 5.85
N VAL A 249 -19.98 13.13 6.15
CA VAL A 249 -18.75 13.40 5.42
C VAL A 249 -18.25 12.22 4.59
N TYR A 250 -18.77 11.02 4.80
CA TYR A 250 -18.23 9.78 4.23
C TYR A 250 -18.09 9.80 2.71
N ASP A 251 -19.14 10.26 2.02
CA ASP A 251 -19.19 10.25 0.55
C ASP A 251 -18.46 11.44 -0.10
N LYS A 252 -17.85 12.34 0.70
CA LYS A 252 -17.08 13.46 0.16
C LYS A 252 -15.70 12.96 -0.32
N PRO A 253 -15.27 13.39 -1.52
CA PRO A 253 -13.97 12.95 -2.06
C PRO A 253 -12.78 13.18 -1.13
N GLU A 254 -12.76 14.34 -0.44
CA GLU A 254 -11.69 14.69 0.51
C GLU A 254 -11.65 13.80 1.76
N THR A 255 -12.68 13.01 2.01
CA THR A 255 -12.73 12.08 3.17
C THR A 255 -12.08 10.74 2.86
N VAL A 256 -11.93 10.37 1.60
CA VAL A 256 -11.39 9.07 1.17
C VAL A 256 -10.01 8.81 1.81
N SER A 257 -9.12 9.77 1.78
CA SER A 257 -7.75 9.67 2.30
C SER A 257 -7.61 10.00 3.79
N LYS A 258 -8.67 10.52 4.45
CA LYS A 258 -8.58 10.93 5.86
C LYS A 258 -8.58 9.73 6.80
N LEU A 259 -7.74 9.82 7.84
CA LEU A 259 -7.89 9.00 9.03
C LEU A 259 -9.17 9.39 9.78
N TRP A 260 -9.74 8.48 10.58
CA TRP A 260 -10.89 8.82 11.44
C TRP A 260 -10.49 9.89 12.49
N GLU A 261 -9.24 9.88 12.91
CA GLU A 261 -8.63 10.89 13.80
C GLU A 261 -8.69 12.28 13.16
N THR A 262 -8.40 12.38 11.86
CA THR A 262 -8.51 13.66 11.13
C THR A 262 -9.95 14.15 11.09
N ILE A 263 -10.93 13.24 10.88
CA ILE A 263 -12.35 13.60 10.91
C ILE A 263 -12.75 14.10 12.31
N TYR A 264 -12.28 13.45 13.37
CA TYR A 264 -12.48 13.91 14.75
C TYR A 264 -11.89 15.32 14.97
N LEU A 265 -10.64 15.54 14.55
CA LEU A 265 -9.95 16.83 14.73
C LEU A 265 -10.58 17.97 13.94
N ASP A 266 -11.06 17.71 12.72
CA ASP A 266 -11.78 18.67 11.89
C ASP A 266 -13.08 19.17 12.57
N HIS A 267 -13.68 18.31 13.42
CA HIS A 267 -14.94 18.58 14.11
C HIS A 267 -14.79 18.65 15.64
N ILE A 268 -13.56 18.85 16.14
CA ILE A 268 -13.21 18.70 17.57
C ILE A 268 -14.09 19.51 18.54
N LYS A 269 -14.66 20.62 18.08
CA LYS A 269 -15.56 21.45 18.89
C LYS A 269 -16.88 20.74 19.24
N SER A 270 -17.27 19.75 18.45
CA SER A 270 -18.49 18.95 18.62
C SER A 270 -18.27 17.72 19.51
N PHE A 271 -17.02 17.44 19.90
CA PHE A 271 -16.66 16.25 20.65
C PHE A 271 -16.08 16.60 22.02
N ASP A 272 -16.30 15.70 22.97
CA ASP A 272 -15.70 15.79 24.32
C ASP A 272 -14.89 14.53 24.60
N MET A 273 -13.58 14.61 24.40
CA MET A 273 -12.61 13.53 24.61
C MET A 273 -11.45 14.05 25.45
N VAL A 274 -10.99 13.25 26.40
CA VAL A 274 -9.86 13.59 27.26
C VAL A 274 -8.63 12.75 26.89
N ILE A 275 -7.46 13.25 27.25
CA ILE A 275 -6.22 12.48 27.19
C ILE A 275 -6.15 11.49 28.36
N ARG A 276 -5.77 10.24 28.07
CA ARG A 276 -5.43 9.24 29.09
C ARG A 276 -3.97 8.88 28.97
N ARG A 277 -3.19 9.34 29.94
CA ARG A 277 -1.73 9.17 29.96
C ARG A 277 -1.36 7.81 30.50
N TYR A 278 -0.51 7.09 29.76
CA TYR A 278 0.07 5.83 30.21
C TYR A 278 1.56 6.02 30.54
N PRO A 279 2.09 5.26 31.51
CA PRO A 279 3.53 5.18 31.72
C PRO A 279 4.24 4.64 30.49
N ASP A 280 5.49 5.04 30.32
CA ASP A 280 6.34 4.48 29.27
C ASP A 280 6.39 2.94 29.35
N GLY A 281 6.47 2.29 28.19
CA GLY A 281 6.53 0.84 28.06
C GLY A 281 5.22 0.08 28.32
N VAL A 282 4.09 0.76 28.53
CA VAL A 282 2.76 0.10 28.64
C VAL A 282 2.16 -0.18 27.26
N ILE A 283 2.24 0.79 26.37
CA ILE A 283 1.69 0.71 25.00
C ILE A 283 2.85 0.75 24.00
N HIS A 284 2.87 -0.21 23.10
CA HIS A 284 3.79 -0.23 21.98
C HIS A 284 2.99 -0.41 20.69
N GLU A 285 3.27 0.41 19.72
CA GLU A 285 2.84 0.27 18.34
C GLU A 285 4.11 0.18 17.50
N PHE A 286 4.12 -0.72 16.52
CA PHE A 286 5.31 -0.95 15.71
C PHE A 286 5.04 -0.47 14.29
N ASP A 287 5.85 0.46 13.80
CA ASP A 287 5.76 0.97 12.43
C ASP A 287 6.69 0.26 11.46
N SER A 288 7.73 -0.37 11.98
CA SER A 288 8.74 -1.08 11.18
C SER A 288 9.17 -2.41 11.79
N VAL A 289 9.80 -3.25 10.96
CA VAL A 289 10.43 -4.49 11.43
C VAL A 289 11.57 -4.18 12.40
N ASP A 290 12.30 -3.09 12.20
CA ASP A 290 13.44 -2.71 13.04
C ASP A 290 13.00 -2.23 14.44
N GLU A 291 11.87 -1.54 14.55
CA GLU A 291 11.28 -1.21 15.86
C GLU A 291 10.84 -2.47 16.60
N LEU A 292 10.18 -3.40 15.89
CA LEU A 292 9.72 -4.64 16.49
C LEU A 292 10.88 -5.51 16.98
N ARG A 293 11.97 -5.62 16.21
CA ARG A 293 13.17 -6.36 16.63
C ARG A 293 13.89 -5.70 17.82
N SER A 294 13.80 -4.36 17.92
CA SER A 294 14.34 -3.65 19.08
C SER A 294 13.55 -3.97 20.35
N PHE A 295 12.24 -4.15 20.23
CA PHE A 295 11.35 -4.54 21.31
C PHE A 295 11.44 -6.04 21.65
N ASP A 296 11.50 -6.91 20.64
CA ASP A 296 11.64 -8.36 20.75
C ASP A 296 12.95 -8.84 20.08
N PRO A 297 14.06 -8.92 20.82
CA PRO A 297 15.35 -9.30 20.23
C PRO A 297 15.37 -10.69 19.58
N LEU A 298 14.45 -11.58 19.95
CA LEU A 298 14.31 -12.91 19.36
C LEU A 298 13.35 -12.95 18.17
N PHE A 299 12.74 -11.83 17.81
CA PHE A 299 11.75 -11.78 16.73
C PHE A 299 12.31 -12.31 15.41
N MET A 300 13.48 -11.83 15.00
CA MET A 300 14.11 -12.24 13.73
C MET A 300 14.44 -13.74 13.69
N GLU A 301 14.81 -14.35 14.82
CA GLU A 301 15.07 -15.79 14.90
C GLU A 301 13.79 -16.62 14.80
N ASN A 302 12.69 -16.09 15.39
CA ASN A 302 11.42 -16.80 15.53
C ASN A 302 10.40 -16.48 14.43
N VAL A 303 10.66 -15.49 13.58
CA VAL A 303 9.75 -15.12 12.51
C VAL A 303 9.72 -16.21 11.45
N ASP A 304 8.50 -16.68 11.17
CA ASP A 304 8.20 -17.58 10.06
C ASP A 304 7.92 -16.71 8.84
N SER A 305 8.90 -16.59 7.94
CA SER A 305 8.87 -15.74 6.75
C SER A 305 9.70 -16.35 5.64
N GLU A 306 9.05 -16.69 4.54
CA GLU A 306 9.71 -17.19 3.33
C GLU A 306 10.64 -16.13 2.73
N VAL A 307 10.29 -14.84 2.84
CA VAL A 307 11.14 -13.74 2.36
C VAL A 307 12.48 -13.75 3.05
N PHE A 308 12.51 -13.87 4.39
CA PHE A 308 13.78 -13.95 5.11
C PHE A 308 14.56 -15.22 4.81
N ASP A 309 13.87 -16.33 4.61
CA ASP A 309 14.51 -17.60 4.23
C ASP A 309 15.14 -17.50 2.84
N HIS A 310 14.50 -16.84 1.88
CA HIS A 310 15.07 -16.54 0.56
C HIS A 310 16.32 -15.67 0.65
N ILE A 311 16.30 -14.61 1.47
CA ILE A 311 17.44 -13.71 1.67
C ILE A 311 18.60 -14.46 2.29
N VAL A 312 18.37 -15.22 3.36
CA VAL A 312 19.40 -16.03 4.04
C VAL A 312 20.01 -17.05 3.09
N ALA A 313 19.18 -17.75 2.31
CA ALA A 313 19.66 -18.74 1.34
C ALA A 313 20.49 -18.11 0.22
N THR A 314 20.11 -16.90 -0.22
CA THR A 314 20.80 -16.20 -1.31
C THR A 314 22.13 -15.61 -0.88
N LEU A 315 22.15 -14.93 0.28
CA LEU A 315 23.30 -14.13 0.71
C LEU A 315 24.21 -14.85 1.71
N GLY A 316 23.78 -16.02 2.23
CA GLY A 316 24.56 -16.80 3.21
C GLY A 316 24.70 -16.10 4.58
N CYS A 317 23.74 -15.23 4.94
CA CYS A 317 23.71 -14.46 6.17
C CYS A 317 22.78 -15.09 7.22
N GLN A 318 22.74 -14.52 8.44
CA GLN A 318 21.72 -14.85 9.44
C GLN A 318 20.53 -13.89 9.28
N LYS A 319 19.32 -14.30 9.72
CA LYS A 319 18.14 -13.39 9.75
C LYS A 319 18.42 -12.11 10.56
N SER A 320 19.21 -12.22 11.63
CA SER A 320 19.62 -11.07 12.46
C SER A 320 20.50 -10.05 11.75
N ASP A 321 21.17 -10.42 10.65
CA ASP A 321 22.05 -9.54 9.89
C ASP A 321 21.29 -8.64 8.92
N ILE A 322 20.04 -9.01 8.61
CA ILE A 322 19.19 -8.28 7.66
C ILE A 322 18.57 -7.07 8.36
N ARG A 323 18.70 -5.86 7.79
CA ARG A 323 18.32 -4.58 8.42
C ARG A 323 17.77 -3.58 7.42
N ASP A 324 17.37 -2.41 7.92
CA ASP A 324 17.01 -1.19 7.16
C ASP A 324 15.95 -1.45 6.11
N PHE A 325 14.87 -2.11 6.55
CA PHE A 325 13.75 -2.42 5.68
C PHE A 325 12.89 -1.20 5.41
N TYR A 326 12.67 -0.88 4.13
CA TYR A 326 11.64 0.06 3.73
C TYR A 326 11.08 -0.26 2.34
N PRO A 327 9.80 0.04 2.08
CA PRO A 327 9.20 -0.16 0.76
C PRO A 327 9.79 0.86 -0.22
N LEU A 328 10.24 0.40 -1.39
CA LEU A 328 10.78 1.27 -2.45
C LEU A 328 9.70 1.87 -3.33
N LYS A 329 8.68 1.10 -3.64
CA LYS A 329 7.56 1.51 -4.49
C LYS A 329 6.32 0.72 -4.09
N GLN A 330 5.22 1.42 -3.94
CA GLN A 330 3.90 0.80 -3.87
C GLN A 330 3.38 0.68 -5.30
N GLY A 331 3.84 -0.37 -5.99
CA GLY A 331 3.38 -0.68 -7.35
C GLY A 331 2.19 -1.63 -7.31
N ILE A 332 1.31 -1.51 -8.30
CA ILE A 332 0.16 -2.40 -8.43
C ILE A 332 0.60 -3.82 -8.81
N THR A 333 1.67 -3.94 -9.58
CA THR A 333 2.16 -5.21 -10.14
C THR A 333 3.20 -5.91 -9.28
N ASN A 334 4.05 -5.18 -8.55
CA ASN A 334 5.14 -5.75 -7.76
C ASN A 334 5.34 -4.97 -6.47
N LEU A 335 5.59 -5.69 -5.38
CA LEU A 335 5.92 -5.14 -4.07
C LEU A 335 7.43 -5.22 -3.88
N SER A 336 8.11 -4.08 -3.83
CA SER A 336 9.57 -4.02 -3.70
C SER A 336 9.97 -3.43 -2.35
N CYS A 337 10.92 -4.08 -1.69
CA CYS A 337 11.45 -3.69 -0.39
C CYS A 337 12.97 -3.61 -0.46
N HIS A 338 13.52 -2.49 0.03
CA HIS A 338 14.94 -2.33 0.31
C HIS A 338 15.31 -3.06 1.60
N PHE A 339 16.53 -3.59 1.67
CA PHE A 339 17.13 -4.09 2.90
C PHE A 339 18.66 -4.08 2.80
N THR A 340 19.35 -4.16 3.95
CA THR A 340 20.80 -4.24 4.05
C THR A 340 21.26 -5.55 4.69
N VAL A 341 22.43 -6.03 4.27
CA VAL A 341 23.19 -7.11 4.93
C VAL A 341 24.65 -6.68 4.99
N GLY A 342 25.16 -6.42 6.19
CA GLY A 342 26.47 -5.76 6.35
C GLY A 342 26.43 -4.33 5.81
N ASP A 343 27.38 -4.03 4.90
CA ASP A 343 27.48 -2.74 4.23
C ASP A 343 26.80 -2.72 2.84
N ASP A 344 26.30 -3.87 2.39
CA ASP A 344 25.69 -4.04 1.08
C ASP A 344 24.17 -3.85 1.13
N GLU A 345 23.62 -3.29 0.06
CA GLU A 345 22.20 -3.00 -0.09
C GLU A 345 21.56 -3.82 -1.18
N TYR A 346 20.30 -4.20 -0.95
CA TYR A 346 19.56 -5.09 -1.81
C TYR A 346 18.11 -4.67 -1.97
N VAL A 347 17.48 -5.23 -2.99
CA VAL A 347 16.04 -5.14 -3.23
C VAL A 347 15.45 -6.54 -3.25
N TYR A 348 14.46 -6.79 -2.42
CA TYR A 348 13.58 -7.94 -2.54
C TYR A 348 12.31 -7.53 -3.26
N ARG A 349 11.97 -8.18 -4.36
CA ARG A 349 10.69 -8.03 -5.05
C ARG A 349 9.81 -9.23 -4.78
N HIS A 350 8.61 -8.97 -4.27
CA HIS A 350 7.54 -9.95 -4.10
C HIS A 350 6.48 -9.75 -5.18
N PRO A 351 5.93 -10.82 -5.80
CA PRO A 351 4.89 -10.68 -6.81
C PRO A 351 3.63 -10.07 -6.20
N GLY A 352 3.03 -9.12 -6.92
CA GLY A 352 1.72 -8.55 -6.55
C GLY A 352 0.59 -9.55 -6.79
N ILE A 353 -0.52 -9.40 -6.09
CA ILE A 353 -1.68 -10.27 -6.21
C ILE A 353 -2.28 -10.12 -7.63
N GLY A 354 -2.48 -11.25 -8.32
CA GLY A 354 -3.12 -11.30 -9.64
C GLY A 354 -2.20 -10.93 -10.82
N THR A 355 -0.89 -10.76 -10.57
CA THR A 355 0.09 -10.44 -11.63
C THR A 355 0.43 -11.65 -12.51
N GLU A 356 0.11 -12.87 -12.10
CA GLU A 356 0.33 -14.10 -12.86
C GLU A 356 -0.37 -14.11 -14.23
N LYS A 357 -1.43 -13.31 -14.38
CA LYS A 357 -2.18 -13.17 -15.64
C LYS A 357 -1.59 -12.13 -16.60
N ILE A 358 -0.72 -11.27 -16.09
CA ILE A 358 -0.23 -10.09 -16.82
C ILE A 358 1.24 -10.27 -17.20
N VAL A 359 2.06 -10.84 -16.34
CA VAL A 359 3.52 -10.96 -16.49
C VAL A 359 3.92 -12.42 -16.68
N ASP A 360 4.67 -12.68 -17.75
CA ASP A 360 5.35 -13.96 -17.97
C ASP A 360 6.68 -13.97 -17.22
N ARG A 361 6.66 -14.54 -16.02
CA ARG A 361 7.84 -14.57 -15.12
C ARG A 361 9.01 -15.36 -15.71
N SER A 362 8.75 -16.43 -16.45
CA SER A 362 9.81 -17.21 -17.08
C SER A 362 10.55 -16.38 -18.14
N ALA A 363 9.82 -15.59 -18.92
CA ALA A 363 10.39 -14.67 -19.90
C ALA A 363 11.18 -13.52 -19.21
N GLU A 364 10.65 -12.96 -18.14
CA GLU A 364 11.36 -11.95 -17.34
C GLU A 364 12.71 -12.48 -16.85
N PHE A 365 12.74 -13.68 -16.25
CA PHE A 365 13.98 -14.26 -15.74
C PHE A 365 14.97 -14.63 -16.86
N ALA A 366 14.48 -15.01 -18.03
CA ALA A 366 15.34 -15.21 -19.19
C ALA A 366 15.95 -13.87 -19.65
N GLY A 367 15.19 -12.80 -19.67
CA GLY A 367 15.66 -11.45 -19.96
C GLY A 367 16.72 -10.96 -18.96
N LEU A 368 16.46 -11.11 -17.64
CA LEU A 368 17.42 -10.74 -16.59
C LEU A 368 18.75 -11.49 -16.72
N ARG A 369 18.73 -12.78 -17.02
CA ARG A 369 19.96 -13.57 -17.25
C ARG A 369 20.69 -13.09 -18.50
N LEU A 370 19.97 -12.81 -19.57
CA LEU A 370 20.53 -12.27 -20.80
C LEU A 370 21.19 -10.90 -20.54
N ALA A 371 20.51 -10.02 -19.80
CA ALA A 371 21.04 -8.71 -19.44
C ALA A 371 22.36 -8.82 -18.64
N ALA A 372 22.40 -9.72 -17.67
CA ALA A 372 23.61 -9.97 -16.89
C ALA A 372 24.76 -10.53 -17.76
N GLU A 373 24.47 -11.47 -18.66
CA GLU A 373 25.46 -12.03 -19.60
C GLU A 373 26.04 -10.97 -20.54
N LEU A 374 25.26 -10.00 -20.95
CA LEU A 374 25.66 -8.92 -21.84
C LEU A 374 26.27 -7.70 -21.09
N GLY A 375 26.24 -7.69 -19.75
CA GLY A 375 26.69 -6.56 -18.95
C GLY A 375 25.77 -5.33 -19.04
N ILE A 376 24.51 -5.54 -19.39
CA ILE A 376 23.46 -4.51 -19.46
C ILE A 376 22.88 -4.23 -18.08
N ASP A 377 22.68 -5.29 -17.29
CA ASP A 377 22.21 -5.23 -15.91
C ASP A 377 22.93 -6.30 -15.09
N ASP A 378 23.74 -5.89 -14.12
CA ASP A 378 24.43 -6.76 -13.18
C ASP A 378 23.80 -6.76 -11.77
N THR A 379 22.66 -6.12 -11.63
CA THR A 379 21.97 -6.00 -10.31
C THR A 379 21.28 -7.29 -9.91
N PHE A 380 20.75 -8.05 -10.86
CA PHE A 380 20.03 -9.30 -10.60
C PHE A 380 20.94 -10.37 -9.98
N LEU A 381 20.56 -10.91 -8.81
CA LEU A 381 21.28 -11.97 -8.12
C LEU A 381 20.62 -13.33 -8.31
N THR A 382 19.36 -13.42 -7.93
CA THR A 382 18.60 -14.68 -8.01
C THR A 382 17.10 -14.43 -7.87
N GLY A 383 16.32 -15.47 -8.09
CA GLY A 383 14.87 -15.49 -7.86
C GLY A 383 14.26 -16.79 -8.35
N ASP A 384 12.97 -16.91 -8.17
CA ASP A 384 12.18 -18.07 -8.58
C ASP A 384 11.10 -17.61 -9.57
N PRO A 385 11.15 -18.01 -10.85
CA PRO A 385 10.14 -17.63 -11.84
C PRO A 385 8.76 -18.22 -11.54
N ASP A 386 8.67 -19.38 -10.88
CA ASP A 386 7.39 -20.02 -10.57
C ASP A 386 6.71 -19.31 -9.39
N ALA A 387 7.48 -18.96 -8.36
CA ALA A 387 7.01 -18.19 -7.20
C ALA A 387 7.00 -16.67 -7.48
N GLY A 388 7.75 -16.19 -8.47
CA GLY A 388 7.74 -14.80 -8.95
C GLY A 388 8.53 -13.81 -8.09
N TRP A 389 9.27 -14.24 -7.07
CA TRP A 389 10.13 -13.37 -6.27
C TRP A 389 11.53 -13.24 -6.87
N LYS A 390 12.18 -12.11 -6.63
CA LYS A 390 13.60 -11.91 -7.00
C LYS A 390 14.36 -11.05 -5.98
N ILE A 391 15.67 -11.24 -5.93
CA ILE A 391 16.62 -10.43 -5.18
C ILE A 391 17.61 -9.80 -6.16
N SER A 392 17.81 -8.50 -6.01
CA SER A 392 18.76 -7.70 -6.79
C SER A 392 19.60 -6.82 -5.86
N ARG A 393 20.78 -6.39 -6.31
CA ARG A 393 21.54 -5.33 -5.65
C ARG A 393 20.81 -4.00 -5.76
N PHE A 394 20.86 -3.20 -4.71
CA PHE A 394 20.38 -1.83 -4.75
C PHE A 394 21.49 -0.91 -5.25
N VAL A 395 21.21 -0.06 -6.21
CA VAL A 395 22.18 0.91 -6.74
C VAL A 395 21.87 2.28 -6.13
N ARG A 396 22.85 2.81 -5.38
CA ARG A 396 22.71 4.14 -4.73
C ARG A 396 22.95 5.26 -5.73
N ASP A 397 22.43 6.43 -5.39
CA ASP A 397 22.71 7.71 -6.06
C ASP A 397 22.51 7.66 -7.59
N VAL A 398 21.47 6.94 -8.01
CA VAL A 398 21.08 6.86 -9.42
C VAL A 398 20.02 7.89 -9.77
N ARG A 399 20.00 8.25 -11.04
CA ARG A 399 18.91 8.99 -11.68
C ARG A 399 18.43 8.25 -12.92
N ASN A 400 17.29 8.63 -13.43
CA ASN A 400 16.79 8.12 -14.69
C ASN A 400 17.60 8.70 -15.88
N LEU A 401 17.51 8.02 -17.02
CA LEU A 401 18.08 8.48 -18.27
C LEU A 401 17.48 9.85 -18.67
N ASP A 402 18.33 10.76 -19.12
CA ASP A 402 17.93 12.07 -19.65
C ASP A 402 18.09 12.09 -21.18
N VAL A 403 17.00 11.86 -21.91
CA VAL A 403 17.00 11.86 -23.39
C VAL A 403 17.32 13.24 -24.00
N THR A 404 17.32 14.31 -23.19
CA THR A 404 17.74 15.64 -23.65
C THR A 404 19.24 15.78 -23.79
N ARG A 405 20.01 14.82 -23.22
CA ARG A 405 21.44 14.71 -23.33
C ARG A 405 21.80 13.74 -24.46
N PRO A 406 22.37 14.24 -25.57
CA PRO A 406 22.66 13.42 -26.76
C PRO A 406 23.55 12.22 -26.46
N GLU A 407 24.50 12.36 -25.54
CA GLU A 407 25.41 11.30 -25.14
C GLU A 407 24.69 10.14 -24.41
N GLU A 408 23.70 10.44 -23.55
CA GLU A 408 22.92 9.43 -22.84
C GLU A 408 21.94 8.73 -23.79
N LEU A 409 21.23 9.48 -24.62
CA LEU A 409 20.36 8.92 -25.65
C LEU A 409 21.14 8.01 -26.61
N LYS A 410 22.32 8.44 -27.03
CA LYS A 410 23.21 7.64 -27.88
C LYS A 410 23.64 6.35 -27.18
N ALA A 411 24.05 6.43 -25.93
CA ALA A 411 24.46 5.26 -25.15
C ALA A 411 23.32 4.25 -24.98
N ALA A 412 22.11 4.72 -24.69
CA ALA A 412 20.92 3.88 -24.59
C ALA A 412 20.62 3.15 -25.91
N MET A 413 20.62 3.87 -27.04
CA MET A 413 20.35 3.27 -28.36
C MET A 413 21.47 2.33 -28.82
N GLN A 414 22.73 2.56 -28.40
CA GLN A 414 23.83 1.63 -28.65
C GLN A 414 23.73 0.37 -27.78
N MET A 415 23.25 0.50 -26.55
CA MET A 415 22.93 -0.66 -25.68
C MET A 415 21.84 -1.52 -26.28
N ASP A 416 20.76 -0.90 -26.75
CA ASP A 416 19.67 -1.54 -27.48
C ASP A 416 20.19 -2.33 -28.69
N ARG A 417 21.00 -1.69 -29.53
CA ARG A 417 21.64 -2.35 -30.66
C ARG A 417 22.50 -3.52 -30.26
N ALA A 418 23.27 -3.41 -29.17
CA ALA A 418 24.11 -4.50 -28.66
C ALA A 418 23.24 -5.70 -28.20
N LEU A 419 22.13 -5.44 -27.54
CA LEU A 419 21.14 -6.46 -27.19
C LEU A 419 20.60 -7.15 -28.44
N HIS A 420 20.11 -6.39 -29.41
CA HIS A 420 19.50 -6.88 -30.64
C HIS A 420 20.46 -7.66 -31.53
N THR A 421 21.74 -7.29 -31.55
CA THR A 421 22.77 -7.97 -32.35
C THR A 421 23.53 -9.04 -31.60
N SER A 422 23.14 -9.38 -30.37
CA SER A 422 23.82 -10.37 -29.52
C SER A 422 23.73 -11.81 -30.08
N GLY A 423 22.85 -12.07 -31.01
CA GLY A 423 22.57 -13.42 -31.53
C GLY A 423 21.89 -14.36 -30.54
N ARG A 424 21.41 -13.83 -29.42
CA ARG A 424 20.67 -14.59 -28.39
C ARG A 424 19.19 -14.73 -28.80
N VAL A 425 18.53 -15.73 -28.22
CA VAL A 425 17.13 -16.01 -28.49
C VAL A 425 16.41 -16.17 -27.15
N LEU A 426 15.25 -15.52 -27.03
CA LEU A 426 14.30 -15.68 -25.93
C LEU A 426 13.13 -16.55 -26.38
N ASP A 427 12.60 -17.39 -25.51
CA ASP A 427 11.50 -18.31 -25.86
C ASP A 427 10.17 -17.56 -26.09
N ARG A 428 9.95 -16.46 -25.35
CA ARG A 428 8.78 -15.62 -25.51
C ARG A 428 8.87 -14.77 -26.78
N SER A 429 7.77 -14.69 -27.54
CA SER A 429 7.60 -13.70 -28.60
C SER A 429 6.71 -12.56 -28.07
N PHE A 430 7.12 -11.33 -28.32
CA PHE A 430 6.33 -10.13 -27.99
C PHE A 430 6.00 -9.36 -29.29
N ASP A 431 4.80 -8.84 -29.39
CA ASP A 431 4.36 -7.99 -30.49
C ASP A 431 3.30 -7.02 -29.99
N PHE A 432 3.53 -5.71 -30.16
CA PHE A 432 2.64 -4.65 -29.64
C PHE A 432 1.20 -4.78 -30.11
N VAL A 433 0.98 -5.15 -31.38
CA VAL A 433 -0.38 -5.26 -31.91
C VAL A 433 -1.08 -6.48 -31.30
N THR A 434 -0.39 -7.59 -31.15
CA THR A 434 -0.90 -8.79 -30.47
C THR A 434 -1.23 -8.50 -29.00
N GLU A 435 -0.35 -7.82 -28.28
CA GLU A 435 -0.59 -7.43 -26.89
C GLU A 435 -1.74 -6.42 -26.78
N GLY A 436 -1.82 -5.45 -27.67
CA GLY A 436 -2.95 -4.53 -27.73
C GLY A 436 -4.29 -5.24 -27.93
N LEU A 437 -4.35 -6.26 -28.83
CA LEU A 437 -5.54 -7.09 -29.01
C LEU A 437 -5.88 -7.90 -27.76
N ARG A 438 -4.86 -8.34 -26.98
CA ARG A 438 -5.06 -8.98 -25.69
C ARG A 438 -5.68 -8.01 -24.68
N TYR A 439 -5.18 -6.76 -24.59
CA TYR A 439 -5.78 -5.72 -23.76
C TYR A 439 -7.20 -5.35 -24.22
N GLU A 440 -7.46 -5.31 -25.54
CA GLU A 440 -8.83 -5.15 -26.05
C GLU A 440 -9.77 -6.26 -25.53
N GLY A 441 -9.26 -7.50 -25.48
CA GLY A 441 -10.00 -8.63 -24.91
C GLY A 441 -10.30 -8.47 -23.42
N LEU A 442 -9.34 -7.96 -22.64
CA LEU A 442 -9.52 -7.68 -21.22
C LEU A 442 -10.52 -6.52 -21.02
N LEU A 443 -10.40 -5.45 -21.80
CA LEU A 443 -11.31 -4.30 -21.72
C LEU A 443 -12.76 -4.70 -21.98
N LYS A 444 -13.01 -5.61 -22.92
CA LYS A 444 -14.35 -6.14 -23.20
C LYS A 444 -15.01 -6.88 -22.04
N ALA A 445 -14.23 -7.37 -21.07
CA ALA A 445 -14.77 -8.00 -19.87
C ALA A 445 -15.45 -6.97 -18.93
N PHE A 446 -15.11 -5.69 -19.04
CA PHE A 446 -15.75 -4.60 -18.28
C PHE A 446 -17.01 -4.04 -18.99
N GLY A 447 -17.20 -4.35 -20.28
CA GLY A 447 -18.34 -3.90 -21.07
C GLY A 447 -17.99 -3.67 -22.54
N PRO A 448 -18.93 -3.18 -23.36
CA PRO A 448 -18.64 -2.79 -24.73
C PRO A 448 -17.66 -1.60 -24.75
N ILE A 449 -16.74 -1.62 -25.71
CA ILE A 449 -15.82 -0.49 -25.89
C ILE A 449 -16.58 0.66 -26.56
N ASP A 450 -16.93 1.67 -25.76
CA ASP A 450 -17.67 2.87 -26.20
C ASP A 450 -16.72 4.08 -26.28
N VAL A 451 -15.68 3.93 -27.11
CA VAL A 451 -14.72 5.01 -27.40
C VAL A 451 -14.93 5.48 -28.82
N PRO A 452 -15.20 6.78 -29.05
CA PRO A 452 -15.44 7.30 -30.41
C PRO A 452 -14.25 7.03 -31.35
N GLY A 453 -14.55 6.44 -32.54
CA GLY A 453 -13.53 6.16 -33.56
C GLY A 453 -12.59 4.98 -33.26
N TYR A 454 -12.76 4.28 -32.13
CA TYR A 454 -11.87 3.20 -31.71
C TYR A 454 -11.68 2.11 -32.78
N PHE A 455 -12.77 1.59 -33.37
CA PHE A 455 -12.70 0.52 -34.36
C PHE A 455 -12.07 0.96 -35.68
N GLU A 456 -12.26 2.22 -36.08
CA GLU A 456 -11.57 2.80 -37.23
C GLU A 456 -10.06 2.91 -36.99
N LEU A 457 -9.66 3.38 -35.81
CA LEU A 457 -8.26 3.42 -35.40
C LEU A 457 -7.64 2.02 -35.42
N ARG A 458 -8.30 1.06 -34.78
CA ARG A 458 -7.86 -0.35 -34.77
C ARG A 458 -7.62 -0.90 -36.18
N ASP A 459 -8.59 -0.73 -37.05
CA ASP A 459 -8.51 -1.27 -38.42
C ASP A 459 -7.36 -0.64 -39.23
N LYS A 460 -7.10 0.67 -39.03
CA LYS A 460 -5.94 1.37 -39.60
C LYS A 460 -4.62 0.83 -39.02
N VAL A 461 -4.54 0.59 -37.71
CA VAL A 461 -3.35 0.01 -37.04
C VAL A 461 -3.07 -1.40 -37.58
N LEU A 462 -4.09 -2.26 -37.69
CA LEU A 462 -3.94 -3.61 -38.24
C LEU A 462 -3.48 -3.58 -39.71
N ARG A 463 -3.96 -2.63 -40.50
CA ARG A 463 -3.52 -2.42 -41.86
C ARG A 463 -2.07 -1.95 -41.94
N LEU A 464 -1.66 -1.01 -41.09
CA LEU A 464 -0.27 -0.56 -41.01
C LEU A 464 0.66 -1.72 -40.60
N LYS A 465 0.21 -2.57 -39.65
CA LYS A 465 0.98 -3.74 -39.19
C LYS A 465 1.24 -4.72 -40.38
N ALA A 466 0.23 -4.97 -41.19
CA ALA A 466 0.41 -5.84 -42.35
C ALA A 466 1.46 -5.30 -43.34
N PHE A 467 1.57 -3.99 -43.52
CA PHE A 467 2.62 -3.37 -44.31
C PHE A 467 3.99 -3.48 -43.65
N ALA A 468 4.09 -3.21 -42.34
CA ALA A 468 5.34 -3.31 -41.59
C ALA A 468 5.88 -4.75 -41.58
N ASP A 469 5.00 -5.75 -41.41
CA ASP A 469 5.41 -7.16 -41.47
C ASP A 469 5.97 -7.54 -42.84
N ALA A 470 5.45 -6.96 -43.90
CA ALA A 470 5.95 -7.20 -45.27
C ALA A 470 7.33 -6.56 -45.53
N ASP A 471 7.78 -5.62 -44.69
CA ASP A 471 9.14 -5.11 -44.76
C ASP A 471 10.18 -6.20 -44.41
N GLY A 472 9.80 -7.22 -43.62
CA GLY A 472 10.66 -8.39 -43.37
C GLY A 472 11.93 -8.05 -42.55
N PHE A 473 11.80 -7.19 -41.54
CA PHE A 473 12.87 -6.95 -40.59
C PHE A 473 13.00 -8.12 -39.60
N ASP A 474 14.18 -8.28 -38.99
CA ASP A 474 14.48 -9.39 -38.10
C ASP A 474 13.75 -9.25 -36.76
N LYS A 475 13.41 -10.39 -36.18
CA LYS A 475 13.02 -10.48 -34.77
C LYS A 475 14.27 -10.72 -33.93
N VAL A 476 14.41 -9.90 -32.90
CA VAL A 476 15.58 -9.82 -32.04
C VAL A 476 15.17 -9.88 -30.57
N PRO A 477 16.08 -10.28 -29.64
CA PRO A 477 15.80 -10.20 -28.22
C PRO A 477 15.66 -8.72 -27.81
N SER A 478 14.50 -8.33 -27.31
CA SER A 478 14.15 -6.96 -27.00
C SER A 478 13.64 -6.83 -25.56
N HIS A 479 13.77 -5.63 -25.02
CA HIS A 479 13.27 -5.27 -23.68
C HIS A 479 11.75 -5.05 -23.70
N ASN A 480 11.24 -4.39 -24.72
CA ASN A 480 9.84 -4.00 -24.99
C ASN A 480 9.24 -2.95 -24.04
N ASP A 481 9.92 -2.65 -22.92
CA ASP A 481 9.60 -1.56 -22.00
C ASP A 481 10.78 -0.58 -21.85
N PHE A 482 11.36 -0.24 -22.97
CA PHE A 482 12.61 0.51 -23.13
C PHE A 482 12.36 2.01 -23.05
N PHE A 483 12.34 2.58 -21.82
CA PHE A 483 12.07 4.00 -21.60
C PHE A 483 12.78 4.52 -20.31
N PRO A 484 12.96 5.87 -20.15
CA PRO A 484 13.85 6.45 -19.15
C PRO A 484 13.72 5.95 -17.71
N PRO A 485 12.53 5.70 -17.12
CA PRO A 485 12.42 5.17 -15.77
C PRO A 485 13.07 3.81 -15.53
N ASN A 486 13.23 3.00 -16.58
CA ASN A 486 13.88 1.69 -16.50
C ASN A 486 15.39 1.74 -16.66
N PHE A 487 15.96 2.95 -16.88
CA PHE A 487 17.41 3.15 -16.91
C PHE A 487 17.90 3.75 -15.60
N LEU A 488 18.91 3.14 -15.02
CA LEU A 488 19.64 3.66 -13.88
C LEU A 488 20.97 4.24 -14.37
N VAL A 489 21.15 5.53 -14.20
CA VAL A 489 22.40 6.23 -14.51
C VAL A 489 23.09 6.56 -13.20
N ASP A 490 24.23 5.94 -12.93
CA ASP A 490 25.00 6.17 -11.71
C ASP A 490 25.82 7.49 -11.77
N LYS A 491 26.48 7.81 -10.66
CA LYS A 491 27.32 9.02 -10.54
C LYS A 491 28.51 9.04 -11.51
N ASP A 492 28.96 7.89 -11.97
CA ASP A 492 30.09 7.75 -12.89
C ASP A 492 29.62 7.74 -14.36
N GLY A 493 28.31 7.81 -14.59
CA GLY A 493 27.67 7.82 -15.90
C GLY A 493 27.45 6.43 -16.50
N THR A 494 27.64 5.35 -15.70
CA THR A 494 27.32 3.99 -16.12
C THR A 494 25.79 3.85 -16.21
N ILE A 495 25.32 3.21 -17.27
CA ILE A 495 23.90 3.02 -17.53
C ILE A 495 23.57 1.54 -17.40
N SER A 496 22.60 1.21 -16.55
CA SER A 496 22.00 -0.11 -16.44
C SER A 496 20.54 -0.06 -16.86
N LEU A 497 20.05 -1.13 -17.51
CA LEU A 497 18.64 -1.27 -17.93
C LEU A 497 17.98 -2.36 -17.10
N ILE A 498 16.98 -1.99 -16.33
CA ILE A 498 16.25 -2.86 -15.39
C ILE A 498 14.81 -3.10 -15.84
N ASP A 499 14.10 -3.98 -15.16
CA ASP A 499 12.66 -4.27 -15.31
C ASP A 499 12.29 -4.98 -16.63
N TRP A 500 12.79 -6.19 -16.79
CA TRP A 500 12.68 -7.05 -17.97
C TRP A 500 11.36 -7.83 -18.09
N GLU A 501 10.28 -7.35 -17.47
CA GLU A 501 9.00 -8.11 -17.41
C GLU A 501 8.31 -8.30 -18.77
N TYR A 502 8.63 -7.47 -19.75
CA TYR A 502 8.14 -7.59 -21.13
C TYR A 502 9.16 -8.20 -22.10
N ALA A 503 10.32 -8.67 -21.61
CA ALA A 503 11.36 -9.22 -22.46
C ALA A 503 10.85 -10.34 -23.37
N GLY A 504 11.33 -10.34 -24.63
CA GLY A 504 10.94 -11.34 -25.62
C GLY A 504 11.53 -11.06 -26.99
N MET A 505 11.35 -12.00 -27.91
CA MET A 505 11.69 -11.78 -29.32
C MET A 505 10.68 -10.85 -29.96
N SER A 506 11.11 -9.67 -30.36
CA SER A 506 10.32 -8.64 -31.03
C SER A 506 10.96 -8.21 -32.34
N ASP A 507 10.22 -7.44 -33.10
CA ASP A 507 10.79 -6.70 -34.22
C ASP A 507 11.85 -5.71 -33.70
N MET A 508 12.92 -5.52 -34.47
CA MET A 508 14.05 -4.66 -34.06
C MET A 508 13.67 -3.18 -33.84
N ALA A 509 12.47 -2.76 -34.26
CA ALA A 509 11.96 -1.42 -34.03
C ALA A 509 11.12 -1.28 -32.74
N ALA A 510 10.92 -2.39 -31.98
CA ALA A 510 10.02 -2.41 -30.83
C ALA A 510 10.49 -1.48 -29.71
N ASP A 511 11.74 -1.58 -29.29
CA ASP A 511 12.32 -0.78 -28.21
C ASP A 511 12.38 0.70 -28.55
N PHE A 512 12.69 1.04 -29.81
CA PHE A 512 12.57 2.40 -30.34
C PHE A 512 11.12 2.94 -30.21
N GLY A 513 10.12 2.13 -30.52
CA GLY A 513 8.71 2.49 -30.39
C GLY A 513 8.36 2.90 -28.98
N THR A 514 8.71 2.08 -27.99
CA THR A 514 8.47 2.40 -26.57
C THR A 514 9.23 3.64 -26.12
N MET A 515 10.52 3.76 -26.45
CA MET A 515 11.33 4.94 -26.10
C MET A 515 10.66 6.23 -26.62
N THR A 516 10.10 6.17 -27.83
CA THR A 516 9.47 7.34 -28.45
C THR A 516 8.13 7.69 -27.80
N VAL A 517 7.34 6.69 -27.42
CA VAL A 517 5.98 6.89 -26.90
C VAL A 517 5.97 7.21 -25.41
N CYS A 518 6.83 6.54 -24.63
CA CYS A 518 6.80 6.63 -23.17
C CYS A 518 7.74 7.70 -22.60
N THR A 519 8.25 8.61 -23.44
CA THR A 519 9.19 9.65 -23.04
C THR A 519 8.67 11.03 -23.40
N ALA A 520 8.26 11.81 -22.40
CA ALA A 520 7.61 13.12 -22.60
C ALA A 520 8.50 14.11 -23.37
N GLU A 521 9.83 14.06 -23.17
CA GLU A 521 10.80 14.95 -23.82
C GLU A 521 11.25 14.45 -25.20
N MET A 522 10.70 13.35 -25.72
CA MET A 522 11.08 12.80 -27.02
C MET A 522 10.44 13.59 -28.15
N THR A 523 11.15 14.61 -28.63
CA THR A 523 10.75 15.37 -29.83
C THR A 523 11.02 14.55 -31.11
N ARG A 524 10.42 14.96 -32.22
CA ARG A 524 10.63 14.30 -33.52
C ARG A 524 12.09 14.31 -33.96
N GLU A 525 12.81 15.39 -33.66
CA GLU A 525 14.24 15.54 -33.97
C GLU A 525 15.08 14.59 -33.11
N ARG A 526 14.74 14.43 -31.80
CA ARG A 526 15.42 13.47 -30.93
C ARG A 526 15.13 12.03 -31.35
N ALA A 527 13.89 11.70 -31.72
CA ALA A 527 13.53 10.39 -32.24
C ALA A 527 14.31 10.06 -33.51
N ALA A 528 14.46 11.02 -34.43
CA ALA A 528 15.28 10.85 -35.62
C ALA A 528 16.76 10.62 -35.29
N ALA A 529 17.32 11.37 -34.33
CA ALA A 529 18.69 11.17 -33.85
C ALA A 529 18.85 9.81 -33.14
N ALA A 530 17.87 9.39 -32.31
CA ALA A 530 17.87 8.09 -31.67
C ALA A 530 17.93 6.95 -32.70
N LEU A 531 17.14 7.04 -33.76
CA LEU A 531 17.16 6.05 -34.84
C LEU A 531 18.54 6.01 -35.54
N GLU A 532 19.15 7.16 -35.81
CA GLU A 532 20.50 7.24 -36.39
C GLU A 532 21.55 6.64 -35.45
N TYR A 533 21.45 6.89 -34.12
CA TYR A 533 22.34 6.29 -33.13
C TYR A 533 22.18 4.78 -33.05
N TYR A 534 20.95 4.27 -33.15
CA TYR A 534 20.67 2.85 -33.18
C TYR A 534 21.22 2.18 -34.44
N LEU A 535 20.93 2.70 -35.64
CA LEU A 535 21.37 2.12 -36.90
C LEU A 535 22.87 2.27 -37.14
N GLY A 536 23.47 3.38 -36.62
CA GLY A 536 24.87 3.76 -36.87
C GLY A 536 25.12 4.35 -38.26
N HIS A 537 24.07 4.68 -38.99
CA HIS A 537 24.08 5.39 -40.28
C HIS A 537 22.77 6.18 -40.42
N THR A 538 22.75 7.11 -41.41
CA THR A 538 21.53 7.85 -41.73
C THR A 538 20.46 6.90 -42.24
N PRO A 539 19.24 6.88 -41.64
CA PRO A 539 18.17 5.95 -42.01
C PRO A 539 17.76 6.09 -43.49
N THR A 540 17.55 4.96 -44.16
CA THR A 540 16.82 4.92 -45.43
C THR A 540 15.34 5.24 -45.19
N GLU A 541 14.61 5.61 -46.28
CA GLU A 541 13.16 5.83 -46.19
C GLU A 541 12.39 4.58 -45.66
N ARG A 542 12.84 3.39 -46.05
CA ARG A 542 12.25 2.13 -45.59
C ARG A 542 12.47 1.92 -44.09
N GLU A 543 13.71 2.10 -43.62
CA GLU A 543 14.02 1.98 -42.18
C GLU A 543 13.26 3.04 -41.38
N ALA A 544 13.31 4.31 -41.77
CA ALA A 544 12.61 5.36 -41.06
C ALA A 544 11.10 5.09 -40.98
N ARG A 545 10.48 4.71 -42.11
CA ARG A 545 9.06 4.36 -42.16
C ARG A 545 8.70 3.20 -41.25
N HIS A 546 9.51 2.14 -41.24
CA HIS A 546 9.32 0.96 -40.43
C HIS A 546 9.43 1.28 -38.92
N PHE A 547 10.50 1.93 -38.49
CA PHE A 547 10.71 2.28 -37.09
C PHE A 547 9.63 3.23 -36.56
N PHE A 548 9.22 4.23 -37.35
CA PHE A 548 8.12 5.12 -36.94
C PHE A 548 6.74 4.45 -36.99
N ALA A 549 6.56 3.34 -37.69
CA ALA A 549 5.34 2.54 -37.55
C ALA A 549 5.26 1.89 -36.16
N TYR A 550 6.40 1.55 -35.54
CA TYR A 550 6.42 1.02 -34.18
C TYR A 550 6.11 2.07 -33.10
N GLU A 551 6.31 3.38 -33.37
CA GLU A 551 5.73 4.46 -32.55
C GLU A 551 4.20 4.33 -32.48
N VAL A 552 3.56 4.07 -33.62
CA VAL A 552 2.09 3.89 -33.68
C VAL A 552 1.65 2.62 -32.96
N PHE A 553 2.36 1.50 -33.15
CA PHE A 553 2.00 0.22 -32.54
C PHE A 553 2.17 0.26 -31.01
N ALA A 554 3.28 0.80 -30.51
CA ALA A 554 3.50 0.99 -29.09
C ALA A 554 2.46 1.93 -28.49
N GLY A 555 2.20 3.09 -29.13
CA GLY A 555 1.18 4.03 -28.70
C GLY A 555 -0.21 3.39 -28.61
N TRP A 556 -0.61 2.59 -29.59
CA TRP A 556 -1.90 1.91 -29.58
C TRP A 556 -1.98 0.80 -28.50
N CYS A 557 -0.91 0.05 -28.29
CA CYS A 557 -0.83 -0.98 -27.26
C CYS A 557 -0.98 -0.38 -25.86
N TRP A 558 -0.17 0.64 -25.56
CA TRP A 558 -0.20 1.31 -24.26
C TRP A 558 -1.48 2.13 -24.02
N TYR A 559 -2.09 2.64 -25.09
CA TYR A 559 -3.42 3.24 -25.01
C TYR A 559 -4.47 2.24 -24.53
N LEU A 560 -4.46 1.01 -25.07
CA LEU A 560 -5.37 -0.05 -24.62
C LEU A 560 -5.07 -0.52 -23.19
N TRP A 561 -3.80 -0.63 -22.83
CA TRP A 561 -3.38 -0.91 -21.46
C TRP A 561 -3.93 0.16 -20.50
N ALA A 562 -3.79 1.44 -20.84
CA ALA A 562 -4.30 2.54 -20.05
C ALA A 562 -5.83 2.51 -19.89
N LEU A 563 -6.57 2.18 -20.97
CA LEU A 563 -8.02 1.98 -20.89
C LEU A 563 -8.43 0.83 -19.95
N VAL A 564 -7.65 -0.27 -19.94
CA VAL A 564 -7.88 -1.37 -18.99
C VAL A 564 -7.64 -0.89 -17.55
N LYS A 565 -6.57 -0.15 -17.30
CA LYS A 565 -6.25 0.41 -15.98
C LYS A 565 -7.34 1.35 -15.47
N GLU A 566 -7.84 2.24 -16.32
CA GLU A 566 -8.98 3.11 -15.99
C GLU A 566 -10.25 2.29 -15.67
N ALA A 567 -10.52 1.23 -16.44
CA ALA A 567 -11.65 0.35 -16.18
C ALA A 567 -11.51 -0.45 -14.87
N GLU A 568 -10.28 -0.73 -14.44
CA GLU A 568 -9.96 -1.31 -13.12
C GLU A 568 -10.11 -0.31 -11.98
N GLY A 569 -10.18 1.01 -12.27
CA GLY A 569 -10.33 2.10 -11.30
C GLY A 569 -9.02 2.80 -10.96
N ASP A 570 -7.94 2.53 -11.69
CA ASP A 570 -6.68 3.23 -11.58
C ASP A 570 -6.75 4.56 -12.37
N ASP A 571 -6.14 5.62 -11.86
CA ASP A 571 -6.00 6.89 -12.59
C ASP A 571 -4.65 6.89 -13.33
N VAL A 572 -4.68 6.81 -14.64
CA VAL A 572 -3.48 6.87 -15.49
C VAL A 572 -3.15 8.30 -15.96
N GLY A 573 -3.96 9.28 -15.58
CA GLY A 573 -3.73 10.70 -15.83
C GLY A 573 -3.55 11.04 -17.32
N GLU A 574 -2.54 11.87 -17.61
CA GLU A 574 -2.28 12.36 -18.97
C GLU A 574 -1.79 11.27 -19.94
N TRP A 575 -1.30 10.13 -19.44
CA TRP A 575 -0.74 9.06 -20.26
C TRP A 575 -1.75 8.47 -21.23
N LEU A 576 -3.03 8.39 -20.87
CA LEU A 576 -4.08 7.94 -21.78
C LEU A 576 -4.12 8.78 -23.07
N TYR A 577 -4.03 10.11 -22.95
CA TYR A 577 -4.01 11.01 -24.09
C TYR A 577 -2.69 10.97 -24.85
N ILE A 578 -1.57 10.85 -24.15
CA ILE A 578 -0.23 10.77 -24.75
C ILE A 578 -0.16 9.54 -25.66
N TYR A 579 -0.54 8.37 -25.18
CA TYR A 579 -0.55 7.12 -25.94
C TYR A 579 -1.48 7.20 -27.15
N TYR A 580 -2.70 7.70 -26.96
CA TYR A 580 -3.64 7.95 -28.06
C TYR A 580 -3.04 8.87 -29.15
N SER A 581 -2.37 9.94 -28.75
CA SER A 581 -1.77 10.90 -29.66
C SER A 581 -0.66 10.26 -30.49
N HIS A 582 0.19 9.41 -29.92
CA HIS A 582 1.21 8.65 -30.65
C HIS A 582 0.60 7.62 -31.60
N ALA A 583 -0.49 6.97 -31.18
CA ALA A 583 -1.20 6.01 -32.03
C ALA A 583 -1.86 6.64 -33.27
N THR A 584 -2.17 7.94 -33.25
CA THR A 584 -2.99 8.59 -34.29
C THR A 584 -2.22 9.60 -35.14
N ARG A 585 -1.30 10.38 -34.54
CA ARG A 585 -0.67 11.56 -35.15
C ARG A 585 0.00 11.30 -36.51
N THR A 586 0.68 10.18 -36.68
CA THR A 586 1.44 9.84 -37.88
C THR A 586 0.82 8.69 -38.70
N LEU A 587 -0.22 8.04 -38.18
CA LEU A 587 -0.82 6.83 -38.74
C LEU A 587 -1.23 6.99 -40.23
N ASP A 588 -2.02 8.02 -40.56
CA ASP A 588 -2.51 8.23 -41.92
C ASP A 588 -1.38 8.55 -42.92
N SER A 589 -0.36 9.31 -42.48
CA SER A 589 0.81 9.62 -43.31
C SER A 589 1.70 8.39 -43.56
N LEU A 590 1.84 7.51 -42.57
CA LEU A 590 2.56 6.26 -42.70
C LEU A 590 1.82 5.29 -43.65
N LEU A 591 0.51 5.13 -43.49
CA LEU A 591 -0.29 4.35 -44.40
C LEU A 591 -0.15 4.83 -45.86
N ALA A 592 -0.29 6.13 -46.10
CA ALA A 592 -0.12 6.72 -47.44
C ALA A 592 1.28 6.46 -48.01
N SER A 593 2.34 6.54 -47.19
CA SER A 593 3.71 6.25 -47.60
C SER A 593 3.91 4.79 -48.03
N TYR A 594 3.33 3.84 -47.28
CA TYR A 594 3.37 2.41 -47.64
C TYR A 594 2.59 2.12 -48.92
N GLU A 595 1.41 2.71 -49.11
CA GLU A 595 0.57 2.53 -50.29
C GLU A 595 1.22 3.06 -51.56
N ALA A 596 1.86 4.23 -51.48
CA ALA A 596 2.61 4.82 -52.59
C ALA A 596 3.76 3.91 -53.07
N THR A 597 4.48 3.31 -52.12
CA THR A 597 5.59 2.40 -52.42
C THR A 597 5.11 1.08 -53.03
N SER A 598 3.98 0.52 -52.56
CA SER A 598 3.38 -0.70 -53.07
C SER A 598 2.86 -0.50 -54.53
N THR A 599 2.31 0.66 -54.83
CA THR A 599 1.81 1.01 -56.17
C THR A 599 2.95 1.18 -57.18
N SER A 600 4.06 1.79 -56.75
CA SER A 600 5.26 1.97 -57.60
C SER A 600 5.94 0.62 -57.93
N GLY A 601 6.00 -0.30 -56.90
CA GLY A 601 6.54 -1.65 -57.11
C GLY A 601 5.69 -2.51 -58.05
N ALA A 602 4.35 -2.41 -57.94
CA ALA A 602 3.43 -3.11 -58.81
C ALA A 602 3.48 -2.58 -60.27
N GLN A 603 3.78 -1.30 -60.46
CA GLN A 603 3.96 -0.68 -61.76
C GLN A 603 5.29 -1.09 -62.40
N ALA A 604 6.38 -1.11 -61.61
CA ALA A 604 7.69 -1.59 -62.08
C ALA A 604 7.68 -3.10 -62.44
N PHE A 605 6.91 -3.92 -61.69
CA PHE A 605 6.75 -5.35 -62.00
C PHE A 605 5.96 -5.57 -63.29
N LYS A 606 4.94 -4.76 -63.56
CA LYS A 606 4.17 -4.81 -64.83
C LYS A 606 4.99 -4.31 -66.02
N GLU A 607 5.86 -3.34 -65.82
CA GLU A 607 6.74 -2.83 -66.89
C GLU A 607 7.91 -3.80 -67.19
N GLY A 608 8.36 -4.57 -66.17
CA GLY A 608 9.40 -5.60 -66.35
C GLY A 608 8.91 -6.91 -66.99
N GLU A 609 7.61 -7.23 -66.95
CA GLU A 609 7.02 -8.37 -67.63
C GLU A 609 6.68 -8.06 -69.11
N LEU A 610 6.76 -6.80 -69.53
CA LEU A 610 6.45 -6.36 -70.92
C LEU A 610 7.72 -6.01 -71.72
N ALA A 611 8.92 -6.21 -71.14
CA ALA A 611 10.22 -6.07 -71.80
C ALA A 611 10.89 -7.46 -71.94
#